data_437277751d3c70155f83982a813aa027
#
_entry.id   437277751d3c70155f83982a813aa027
#
_cell.length_a   1.000
_cell.length_b   1.000
_cell.length_c   1.000
_cell.angle_alpha   90.00
_cell.angle_beta   90.00
_cell.angle_gamma   90.00
#
_symmetry.space_group_name_H-M   'P 1'
#
loop_
_entity.id
_entity.type
_entity.pdbx_description
1 polymer ?
#
loop_
_entity_poly.entity_id
_entity_poly.type
_entity_poly.pdbx_seq_one_letter_code
_entity_poly.pdbx_strand_id
1 'polypeptide(L)'
;MKHDHLTLRPWRLSDAAALPGLIGDPAVQRNLRDGLPLPYTEEDARVFLTAMLAADPEKAFPFAIAWEDVAIGSLSLFRQGNIHRCAAELGYYLGRAYWGRGIMTWAVEAACQWAFAHTDLLRIYAMPFARNLPSCRVLEKAGFQLEGTLRQNAVKDGEVLDMKLYARLREGRP
;
A
#
# COMPACT_ATOMS: atom_id res chain seq x y z
N MET A 1 -4.21 -8.30 12.02
CA MET A 1 -3.41 -7.52 13.00
C MET A 1 -4.30 -6.42 13.56
N LYS A 2 -4.24 -6.14 14.86
CA LYS A 2 -5.14 -5.19 15.54
C LYS A 2 -4.35 -4.19 16.40
N HIS A 3 -4.86 -2.95 16.48
CA HIS A 3 -4.36 -1.91 17.38
C HIS A 3 -5.51 -0.93 17.65
N ASP A 4 -5.99 -0.87 18.90
CA ASP A 4 -7.20 -0.11 19.27
C ASP A 4 -8.39 -0.44 18.35
N HIS A 5 -8.93 0.58 17.68
CA HIS A 5 -10.03 0.46 16.71
C HIS A 5 -9.55 0.06 15.30
N LEU A 6 -8.23 -0.07 15.08
CA LEU A 6 -7.64 -0.38 13.78
C LEU A 6 -7.41 -1.87 13.59
N THR A 7 -7.67 -2.34 12.39
CA THR A 7 -7.38 -3.72 11.99
C THR A 7 -6.83 -3.77 10.56
N LEU A 8 -5.74 -4.52 10.37
CA LEU A 8 -5.37 -5.04 9.05
C LEU A 8 -5.99 -6.42 8.90
N ARG A 9 -6.86 -6.59 7.93
CA ARG A 9 -7.59 -7.82 7.66
C ARG A 9 -7.66 -8.13 6.17
N PRO A 10 -7.97 -9.36 5.78
CA PRO A 10 -8.36 -9.65 4.40
C PRO A 10 -9.51 -8.77 3.94
N TRP A 11 -9.56 -8.50 2.65
CA TRP A 11 -10.69 -7.84 2.00
C TRP A 11 -11.96 -8.68 2.07
N ARG A 12 -13.11 -8.03 1.97
CA ARG A 12 -14.45 -8.63 1.84
C ARG A 12 -15.20 -7.97 0.69
N LEU A 13 -16.06 -8.67 -0.01
CA LEU A 13 -16.89 -8.05 -1.05
C LEU A 13 -17.80 -6.95 -0.49
N SER A 14 -18.21 -7.05 0.78
CA SER A 14 -18.97 -6.00 1.48
C SER A 14 -18.24 -4.68 1.64
N ASP A 15 -16.90 -4.66 1.49
CA ASP A 15 -16.12 -3.42 1.54
C ASP A 15 -16.33 -2.54 0.29
N ALA A 16 -16.94 -3.07 -0.78
CA ALA A 16 -17.11 -2.37 -2.05
C ALA A 16 -17.80 -1.00 -1.90
N ALA A 17 -18.81 -0.92 -1.04
CA ALA A 17 -19.55 0.33 -0.83
C ALA A 17 -18.70 1.47 -0.23
N ALA A 18 -17.63 1.16 0.50
CA ALA A 18 -16.75 2.17 1.11
C ALA A 18 -15.72 2.75 0.12
N LEU A 19 -15.28 1.97 -0.89
CA LEU A 19 -14.16 2.32 -1.75
C LEU A 19 -14.36 3.58 -2.60
N PRO A 20 -15.54 3.85 -3.20
CA PRO A 20 -15.75 5.07 -3.98
C PRO A 20 -15.44 6.35 -3.20
N GLY A 21 -15.84 6.42 -1.94
CA GLY A 21 -15.55 7.56 -1.06
C GLY A 21 -14.08 7.69 -0.66
N LEU A 22 -13.30 6.62 -0.78
CA LEU A 22 -11.88 6.59 -0.43
C LEU A 22 -10.99 6.89 -1.64
N ILE A 23 -11.19 6.15 -2.74
CA ILE A 23 -10.37 6.22 -3.95
C ILE A 23 -10.82 7.37 -4.86
N GLY A 24 -12.11 7.70 -4.88
CA GLY A 24 -12.66 8.77 -5.72
C GLY A 24 -12.19 10.18 -5.34
N ASP A 25 -11.54 10.38 -4.19
CA ASP A 25 -10.97 11.68 -3.81
C ASP A 25 -9.74 12.00 -4.69
N PRO A 26 -9.74 13.12 -5.46
CA PRO A 26 -8.62 13.51 -6.31
C PRO A 26 -7.28 13.66 -5.55
N ALA A 27 -7.32 14.05 -4.28
CA ALA A 27 -6.12 14.17 -3.46
C ALA A 27 -5.48 12.80 -3.17
N VAL A 28 -6.27 11.73 -3.14
CA VAL A 28 -5.79 10.35 -3.05
C VAL A 28 -5.28 9.89 -4.41
N GLN A 29 -6.11 10.01 -5.46
CA GLN A 29 -5.79 9.50 -6.81
C GLN A 29 -4.52 10.11 -7.42
N ARG A 30 -4.25 11.40 -7.18
CA ARG A 30 -3.05 12.08 -7.73
C ARG A 30 -1.73 11.41 -7.35
N ASN A 31 -1.71 10.59 -6.30
CA ASN A 31 -0.53 9.89 -5.81
C ASN A 31 -0.59 8.37 -6.04
N LEU A 32 -1.63 7.89 -6.71
CA LEU A 32 -1.75 6.49 -7.11
C LEU A 32 -1.29 6.31 -8.56
N ARG A 33 -0.99 5.06 -8.93
CA ARG A 33 -0.70 4.70 -10.32
C ARG A 33 -1.93 4.92 -11.19
N ASP A 34 -1.73 5.05 -12.49
CA ASP A 34 -2.82 5.13 -13.47
C ASP A 34 -3.61 3.82 -13.53
N GLY A 35 -4.78 3.89 -14.18
CA GLY A 35 -5.66 2.74 -14.36
C GLY A 35 -6.87 2.71 -13.43
N LEU A 36 -6.97 3.68 -12.51
CA LEU A 36 -8.19 3.85 -11.73
C LEU A 36 -9.17 4.77 -12.47
N PRO A 37 -10.44 4.36 -12.67
CA PRO A 37 -11.43 5.21 -13.30
C PRO A 37 -11.75 6.44 -12.44
N LEU A 38 -12.21 7.50 -13.11
CA LEU A 38 -12.72 8.70 -12.45
C LEU A 38 -14.00 9.14 -13.17
N PRO A 39 -15.20 9.08 -12.56
CA PRO A 39 -15.43 8.69 -11.15
C PRO A 39 -15.16 7.20 -10.89
N TYR A 40 -14.74 6.88 -9.65
CA TYR A 40 -14.60 5.50 -9.19
C TYR A 40 -15.93 5.03 -8.60
N THR A 41 -16.48 3.93 -9.10
CA THR A 41 -17.80 3.43 -8.75
C THR A 41 -17.74 2.21 -7.82
N GLU A 42 -18.89 1.81 -7.26
CA GLU A 42 -18.98 0.57 -6.48
C GLU A 42 -18.74 -0.67 -7.36
N GLU A 43 -19.10 -0.61 -8.65
CA GLU A 43 -18.82 -1.71 -9.59
C GLU A 43 -17.32 -1.86 -9.82
N ASP A 44 -16.58 -0.76 -9.99
CA ASP A 44 -15.11 -0.80 -10.07
C ASP A 44 -14.50 -1.39 -8.78
N ALA A 45 -15.09 -1.05 -7.63
CA ALA A 45 -14.69 -1.62 -6.35
C ALA A 45 -14.93 -3.13 -6.27
N ARG A 46 -16.05 -3.63 -6.79
CA ARG A 46 -16.35 -5.07 -6.84
C ARG A 46 -15.36 -5.81 -7.73
N VAL A 47 -15.02 -5.26 -8.89
CA VAL A 47 -14.01 -5.82 -9.79
C VAL A 47 -12.65 -5.88 -9.10
N PHE A 48 -12.23 -4.78 -8.47
CA PHE A 48 -10.97 -4.72 -7.70
C PHE A 48 -10.96 -5.76 -6.57
N LEU A 49 -12.00 -5.83 -5.75
CA LEU A 49 -12.07 -6.76 -4.63
C LEU A 49 -12.09 -8.23 -5.07
N THR A 50 -12.78 -8.53 -6.18
CA THR A 50 -12.77 -9.87 -6.76
C THR A 50 -11.35 -10.28 -7.15
N ALA A 51 -10.59 -9.39 -7.78
CA ALA A 51 -9.21 -9.64 -8.12
C ALA A 51 -8.32 -9.80 -6.87
N MET A 52 -8.53 -9.00 -5.82
CA MET A 52 -7.77 -9.12 -4.57
C MET A 52 -8.07 -10.42 -3.81
N LEU A 53 -9.32 -10.87 -3.84
CA LEU A 53 -9.74 -12.14 -3.20
C LEU A 53 -9.26 -13.38 -3.98
N ALA A 54 -9.08 -13.25 -5.30
CA ALA A 54 -8.54 -14.29 -6.16
C ALA A 54 -7.00 -14.25 -6.28
N ALA A 55 -6.34 -13.30 -5.61
CA ALA A 55 -4.89 -13.16 -5.68
C ALA A 55 -4.18 -14.41 -5.15
N ASP A 56 -3.13 -14.83 -5.86
CA ASP A 56 -2.29 -15.94 -5.43
C ASP A 56 -1.63 -15.59 -4.07
N PRO A 57 -1.93 -16.36 -3.00
CA PRO A 57 -1.45 -16.07 -1.65
C PRO A 57 0.08 -16.18 -1.52
N GLU A 58 0.77 -16.77 -2.49
CA GLU A 58 2.24 -16.79 -2.52
C GLU A 58 2.83 -15.54 -3.17
N LYS A 59 2.04 -14.81 -3.98
CA LYS A 59 2.49 -13.65 -4.77
C LYS A 59 2.00 -12.32 -4.25
N ALA A 60 0.85 -12.29 -3.58
CA ALA A 60 0.28 -11.04 -3.10
C ALA A 60 -0.38 -11.20 -1.72
N PHE A 61 -0.16 -10.21 -0.88
CA PHE A 61 -0.72 -10.14 0.47
C PHE A 61 -1.55 -8.84 0.60
N PRO A 62 -2.80 -8.84 0.07
CA PRO A 62 -3.66 -7.69 0.10
C PRO A 62 -4.41 -7.58 1.44
N PHE A 63 -4.35 -6.39 2.05
CA PHE A 63 -5.06 -6.08 3.30
C PHE A 63 -5.98 -4.87 3.13
N ALA A 64 -7.16 -4.94 3.70
CA ALA A 64 -7.95 -3.77 4.05
C ALA A 64 -7.41 -3.17 5.36
N ILE A 65 -7.22 -1.85 5.37
CA ILE A 65 -7.06 -1.10 6.61
C ILE A 65 -8.47 -0.74 7.05
N ALA A 66 -8.88 -1.20 8.23
CA ALA A 66 -10.23 -0.97 8.73
C ALA A 66 -10.22 -0.23 10.07
N TRP A 67 -11.17 0.69 10.25
CA TRP A 67 -11.51 1.34 11.50
C TRP A 67 -12.88 0.82 11.94
N GLU A 68 -12.98 0.23 13.14
CA GLU A 68 -14.21 -0.41 13.63
C GLU A 68 -14.87 -1.33 12.58
N ASP A 69 -14.04 -2.14 11.92
CA ASP A 69 -14.39 -3.08 10.84
C ASP A 69 -14.79 -2.45 9.49
N VAL A 70 -14.94 -1.13 9.38
CA VAL A 70 -15.18 -0.42 8.11
C VAL A 70 -13.85 -0.16 7.40
N ALA A 71 -13.75 -0.55 6.11
CA ALA A 71 -12.56 -0.30 5.32
C ALA A 71 -12.35 1.21 5.11
N ILE A 72 -11.15 1.70 5.41
CA ILE A 72 -10.73 3.10 5.30
C ILE A 72 -9.51 3.29 4.40
N GLY A 73 -8.90 2.19 3.95
CA GLY A 73 -7.72 2.21 3.09
C GLY A 73 -7.27 0.82 2.68
N SER A 74 -6.22 0.77 1.92
CA SER A 74 -5.60 -0.45 1.38
C SER A 74 -4.12 -0.49 1.68
N LEU A 75 -3.60 -1.67 1.92
CA LEU A 75 -2.18 -1.97 1.93
C LEU A 75 -1.96 -3.34 1.30
N SER A 76 -1.02 -3.43 0.37
CA SER A 76 -0.68 -4.70 -0.27
C SER A 76 0.82 -4.86 -0.39
N LEU A 77 1.28 -6.09 -0.25
CA LEU A 77 2.64 -6.48 -0.57
C LEU A 77 2.60 -7.39 -1.79
N PHE A 78 3.36 -7.05 -2.83
CA PHE A 78 3.46 -7.82 -4.07
C PHE A 78 4.85 -8.45 -4.17
N ARG A 79 4.92 -9.76 -3.97
CA ARG A 79 6.17 -10.53 -4.09
C ARG A 79 6.70 -10.42 -5.51
N GLN A 80 7.98 -10.21 -5.62
CA GLN A 80 8.68 -10.22 -6.91
C GLN A 80 9.00 -11.65 -7.35
N GLY A 81 9.29 -11.80 -8.64
CA GLY A 81 9.60 -13.10 -9.22
C GLY A 81 11.10 -13.36 -9.40
N ASN A 82 11.44 -14.58 -9.81
CA ASN A 82 12.77 -15.00 -10.23
C ASN A 82 13.83 -14.71 -9.15
N ILE A 83 14.94 -14.05 -9.50
CA ILE A 83 16.04 -13.71 -8.58
C ILE A 83 15.62 -12.77 -7.46
N HIS A 84 14.50 -12.05 -7.60
CA HIS A 84 13.95 -11.12 -6.62
C HIS A 84 12.87 -11.76 -5.72
N ARG A 85 12.69 -13.09 -5.74
CA ARG A 85 11.60 -13.79 -5.03
C ARG A 85 11.50 -13.54 -3.52
N CYS A 86 12.60 -13.12 -2.89
CA CYS A 86 12.61 -12.75 -1.47
C CYS A 86 12.41 -11.24 -1.24
N ALA A 87 11.96 -10.51 -2.25
CA ALA A 87 11.58 -9.10 -2.15
C ALA A 87 10.09 -8.92 -2.47
N ALA A 88 9.47 -7.91 -1.86
CA ALA A 88 8.12 -7.50 -2.16
C ALA A 88 8.00 -5.98 -2.30
N GLU A 89 7.17 -5.53 -3.23
CA GLU A 89 6.79 -4.13 -3.34
C GLU A 89 5.60 -3.83 -2.45
N LEU A 90 5.68 -2.77 -1.66
CA LEU A 90 4.63 -2.25 -0.82
C LEU A 90 3.87 -1.14 -1.55
N GLY A 91 2.55 -1.31 -1.70
CA GLY A 91 1.63 -0.29 -2.16
C GLY A 91 0.54 -0.02 -1.13
N TYR A 92 0.11 1.24 -0.98
CA TYR A 92 -0.96 1.60 -0.05
C TYR A 92 -1.65 2.91 -0.40
N TYR A 93 -2.88 3.05 0.10
CA TYR A 93 -3.58 4.33 0.18
C TYR A 93 -4.46 4.37 1.43
N LEU A 94 -4.83 5.57 1.84
CA LEU A 94 -5.74 5.83 2.95
C LEU A 94 -6.71 6.93 2.54
N GLY A 95 -7.99 6.77 2.89
CA GLY A 95 -8.98 7.80 2.67
C GLY A 95 -8.57 9.12 3.34
N ARG A 96 -8.80 10.24 2.66
CA ARG A 96 -8.33 11.57 3.07
C ARG A 96 -8.76 11.96 4.48
N ALA A 97 -9.98 11.60 4.88
CA ALA A 97 -10.51 11.90 6.23
C ALA A 97 -9.70 11.27 7.37
N TYR A 98 -8.84 10.29 7.06
CA TYR A 98 -8.04 9.55 8.05
C TYR A 98 -6.56 9.94 8.04
N TRP A 99 -6.14 10.92 7.23
CA TRP A 99 -4.76 11.37 7.16
C TRP A 99 -4.30 12.07 8.44
N GLY A 100 -3.00 12.11 8.66
CA GLY A 100 -2.38 12.82 9.80
C GLY A 100 -2.53 12.14 11.17
N ARG A 101 -3.16 10.97 11.26
CA ARG A 101 -3.46 10.26 12.51
C ARG A 101 -2.49 9.10 12.83
N GLY A 102 -1.41 8.94 12.10
CA GLY A 102 -0.45 7.83 12.30
C GLY A 102 -0.91 6.47 11.79
N ILE A 103 -2.15 6.34 11.31
CA ILE A 103 -2.77 5.07 10.89
C ILE A 103 -1.93 4.34 9.85
N MET A 104 -1.48 5.06 8.80
CA MET A 104 -0.69 4.42 7.74
C MET A 104 0.69 3.97 8.23
N THR A 105 1.34 4.71 9.13
CA THR A 105 2.60 4.30 9.74
C THR A 105 2.44 2.98 10.47
N TRP A 106 1.43 2.89 11.37
CA TRP A 106 1.10 1.65 12.05
C TRP A 106 0.79 0.50 11.09
N ALA A 107 -0.01 0.76 10.04
CA ALA A 107 -0.40 -0.27 9.08
C ALA A 107 0.82 -0.84 8.34
N VAL A 108 1.75 0.03 7.91
CA VAL A 108 2.99 -0.37 7.24
C VAL A 108 3.90 -1.17 8.18
N GLU A 109 4.09 -0.72 9.43
CA GLU A 109 4.87 -1.45 10.43
C GLU A 109 4.29 -2.84 10.69
N ALA A 110 2.99 -2.92 10.94
CA ALA A 110 2.29 -4.18 11.22
C ALA A 110 2.36 -5.16 10.03
N ALA A 111 2.19 -4.66 8.79
CA ALA A 111 2.30 -5.48 7.59
C ALA A 111 3.74 -6.00 7.38
N CYS A 112 4.75 -5.17 7.60
CA CYS A 112 6.16 -5.59 7.51
C CYS A 112 6.50 -6.64 8.56
N GLN A 113 6.10 -6.43 9.81
CA GLN A 113 6.30 -7.40 10.89
C GLN A 113 5.64 -8.75 10.57
N TRP A 114 4.38 -8.70 10.12
CA TRP A 114 3.67 -9.90 9.69
C TRP A 114 4.39 -10.62 8.56
N ALA A 115 4.77 -9.90 7.50
CA ALA A 115 5.41 -10.48 6.33
C ALA A 115 6.76 -11.13 6.68
N PHE A 116 7.59 -10.46 7.48
CA PHE A 116 8.86 -11.01 7.90
C PHE A 116 8.73 -12.21 8.86
N ALA A 117 7.63 -12.30 9.62
CA ALA A 117 7.39 -13.43 10.52
C ALA A 117 6.78 -14.66 9.81
N HIS A 118 5.99 -14.46 8.73
CA HIS A 118 5.18 -15.52 8.13
C HIS A 118 5.62 -15.90 6.71
N THR A 119 6.63 -15.25 6.14
CA THR A 119 7.15 -15.52 4.79
C THR A 119 8.67 -15.59 4.80
N ASP A 120 9.26 -15.96 3.67
CA ASP A 120 10.71 -15.91 3.44
C ASP A 120 11.20 -14.57 2.88
N LEU A 121 10.35 -13.53 2.87
CA LEU A 121 10.74 -12.20 2.42
C LEU A 121 11.90 -11.66 3.26
N LEU A 122 12.90 -11.11 2.60
CA LEU A 122 14.09 -10.49 3.21
C LEU A 122 14.06 -8.97 3.05
N ARG A 123 13.28 -8.47 2.08
CA ARG A 123 13.24 -7.08 1.68
C ARG A 123 11.82 -6.67 1.33
N ILE A 124 11.38 -5.56 1.89
CA ILE A 124 10.15 -4.87 1.45
C ILE A 124 10.56 -3.48 1.00
N TYR A 125 10.13 -3.07 -0.19
CA TYR A 125 10.45 -1.76 -0.75
C TYR A 125 9.19 -1.03 -1.21
N ALA A 126 9.27 0.29 -1.30
CA ALA A 126 8.20 1.16 -1.80
C ALA A 126 8.79 2.27 -2.65
N MET A 127 8.04 2.68 -3.68
CA MET A 127 8.46 3.73 -4.61
C MET A 127 7.39 4.84 -4.69
N PRO A 128 7.29 5.73 -3.68
CA PRO A 128 6.41 6.89 -3.78
C PRO A 128 6.97 7.92 -4.77
N PHE A 129 6.07 8.70 -5.40
CA PHE A 129 6.49 9.92 -6.12
C PHE A 129 7.28 10.83 -5.18
N ALA A 130 8.38 11.40 -5.65
CA ALA A 130 9.27 12.25 -4.84
C ALA A 130 8.54 13.46 -4.23
N ARG A 131 7.49 13.96 -4.92
CA ARG A 131 6.60 15.02 -4.44
C ARG A 131 5.65 14.61 -3.32
N ASN A 132 5.42 13.29 -3.12
CA ASN A 132 4.53 12.77 -2.08
C ASN A 132 5.26 12.68 -0.73
N LEU A 133 5.62 13.84 -0.17
CA LEU A 133 6.33 13.93 1.11
C LEU A 133 5.62 13.23 2.27
N PRO A 134 4.26 13.25 2.38
CA PRO A 134 3.58 12.50 3.42
C PRO A 134 3.85 10.99 3.36
N SER A 135 3.84 10.39 2.16
CA SER A 135 4.18 8.97 1.98
C SER A 135 5.64 8.67 2.34
N CYS A 136 6.57 9.55 1.93
CA CYS A 136 7.98 9.41 2.32
C CYS A 136 8.15 9.38 3.84
N ARG A 137 7.47 10.31 4.56
CA ARG A 137 7.52 10.34 6.04
C ARG A 137 6.89 9.13 6.71
N VAL A 138 5.83 8.56 6.12
CA VAL A 138 5.25 7.30 6.60
C VAL A 138 6.28 6.18 6.54
N LEU A 139 6.98 6.04 5.41
CA LEU A 139 8.00 5.01 5.21
C LEU A 139 9.18 5.20 6.17
N GLU A 140 9.70 6.42 6.31
CA GLU A 140 10.79 6.74 7.24
C GLU A 140 10.41 6.37 8.69
N LYS A 141 9.22 6.76 9.15
CA LYS A 141 8.71 6.42 10.49
C LYS A 141 8.51 4.93 10.68
N ALA A 142 8.13 4.20 9.62
CA ALA A 142 7.98 2.75 9.63
C ALA A 142 9.31 1.99 9.47
N GLY A 143 10.46 2.66 9.60
CA GLY A 143 11.78 2.05 9.59
C GLY A 143 12.34 1.72 8.20
N PHE A 144 11.78 2.31 7.14
CA PHE A 144 12.36 2.22 5.80
C PHE A 144 13.50 3.22 5.65
N GLN A 145 14.55 2.83 4.94
CA GLN A 145 15.68 3.69 4.56
C GLN A 145 15.57 4.12 3.11
N LEU A 146 15.88 5.39 2.83
CA LEU A 146 15.98 5.89 1.47
C LEU A 146 17.24 5.33 0.83
N GLU A 147 17.09 4.61 -0.28
CA GLU A 147 18.21 4.05 -1.06
C GLU A 147 18.58 4.88 -2.28
N GLY A 148 17.65 5.71 -2.77
CA GLY A 148 17.93 6.58 -3.91
C GLY A 148 16.72 7.32 -4.46
N THR A 149 17.00 8.20 -5.41
CA THR A 149 16.00 8.90 -6.21
C THR A 149 16.11 8.44 -7.66
N LEU A 150 15.01 7.89 -8.17
CA LEU A 150 14.86 7.47 -9.54
C LEU A 150 14.33 8.67 -10.34
N ARG A 151 15.22 9.35 -11.06
CA ARG A 151 14.85 10.56 -11.81
C ARG A 151 14.06 10.19 -13.06
N GLN A 152 12.99 10.98 -13.34
CA GLN A 152 12.13 10.82 -14.52
C GLN A 152 11.57 9.40 -14.67
N ASN A 153 11.25 8.74 -13.53
CA ASN A 153 10.89 7.32 -13.49
C ASN A 153 9.41 7.05 -13.74
N ALA A 154 8.58 8.08 -13.75
CA ALA A 154 7.13 7.94 -13.96
C ALA A 154 6.57 9.11 -14.75
N VAL A 155 5.45 8.85 -15.44
CA VAL A 155 4.59 9.90 -15.99
C VAL A 155 3.22 9.76 -15.33
N LYS A 156 2.70 10.84 -14.76
CA LYS A 156 1.37 10.91 -14.16
C LYS A 156 0.64 12.14 -14.65
N ASP A 157 -0.52 11.96 -15.26
CA ASP A 157 -1.35 13.04 -15.81
C ASP A 157 -0.54 13.98 -16.76
N GLY A 158 0.38 13.41 -17.56
CA GLY A 158 1.27 14.11 -18.48
C GLY A 158 2.52 14.75 -17.82
N GLU A 159 2.63 14.72 -16.50
CA GLU A 159 3.79 15.23 -15.77
C GLU A 159 4.86 14.15 -15.57
N VAL A 160 6.10 14.43 -15.96
CA VAL A 160 7.26 13.56 -15.69
C VAL A 160 7.68 13.71 -14.24
N LEU A 161 7.75 12.61 -13.51
CA LEU A 161 7.96 12.59 -12.06
C LEU A 161 9.18 11.76 -11.67
N ASP A 162 9.90 12.24 -10.67
CA ASP A 162 10.87 11.46 -9.94
C ASP A 162 10.16 10.57 -8.92
N MET A 163 10.76 9.40 -8.63
CA MET A 163 10.34 8.52 -7.56
C MET A 163 11.48 8.33 -6.54
N LYS A 164 11.12 8.08 -5.29
CA LYS A 164 12.09 7.70 -4.25
C LYS A 164 11.99 6.22 -3.99
N LEU A 165 13.13 5.54 -3.92
CA LEU A 165 13.20 4.13 -3.54
C LEU A 165 13.51 4.04 -2.05
N TYR A 166 12.56 3.51 -1.29
CA TYR A 166 12.71 3.20 0.13
C TYR A 166 12.68 1.68 0.33
N ALA A 167 13.48 1.18 1.27
CA ALA A 167 13.46 -0.24 1.63
C ALA A 167 13.59 -0.47 3.12
N ARG A 168 12.98 -1.56 3.57
CA ARG A 168 13.14 -2.14 4.91
C ARG A 168 13.58 -3.60 4.76
N LEU A 169 14.62 -3.97 5.49
CA LEU A 169 15.18 -5.32 5.48
C LEU A 169 14.71 -6.10 6.72
N ARG A 170 14.65 -7.43 6.59
CA ARG A 170 14.47 -8.32 7.73
C ARG A 170 15.67 -8.20 8.66
N GLU A 171 15.45 -7.95 9.92
CA GLU A 171 16.49 -7.97 10.96
C GLU A 171 16.95 -9.41 11.25
N GLY A 172 18.19 -9.56 11.71
CA GLY A 172 18.71 -10.85 12.17
C GLY A 172 19.03 -11.86 11.07
N ARG A 173 19.51 -11.41 9.91
CA ARG A 173 20.08 -12.33 8.92
C ARG A 173 21.40 -12.89 9.42
N PRO A 174 21.63 -14.23 9.32
CA PRO A 174 22.93 -14.83 9.57
C PRO A 174 23.99 -14.36 8.59
#